data_8bd750b0eddf1d0eda93182b1e870cc6
#
_entry.id   8bd750b0eddf1d0eda93182b1e870cc6
#
_cell.length_a   1.000
_cell.length_b   1.000
_cell.length_c   1.000
_cell.angle_alpha   90.00
_cell.angle_beta   90.00
_cell.angle_gamma   90.00
#
_symmetry.space_group_name_H-M   'P 1'
#
loop_
_entity.id
_entity.type
_entity.pdbx_description
1 polymer ?
#
loop_
_entity_poly.entity_id
_entity_poly.type
_entity_poly.pdbx_seq_one_letter_code
_entity_poly.pdbx_strand_id
1 'polypeptide(L)'
;GSAYTYGYATLGELFAWIIGWDLILEYLFAAATVAVGWSGYFSGLIESIGTALGVPLSLPAALTSAPLNVVEGRLVPTGALINLPAVAIVIAVATLCYRGIQQSATANAIVVAIKVGVILIFMAFTLQYVNPENWVPFIPEPEGPGRFGFDGVVRGAGVVFFAYIGFDAVATAAQEAKNPQRDMPIGI
;
A
#
# COMPACT_ATOMS: atom_id res chain seq x y z
N GLY A 1 -14.97 -7.09 16.27
CA GLY A 1 -14.93 -7.76 15.01
C GLY A 1 -13.57 -7.88 14.34
N SER A 2 -12.46 -8.14 15.07
CA SER A 2 -11.17 -8.43 14.46
C SER A 2 -10.77 -9.87 14.71
N ALA A 3 -9.72 -10.37 14.05
CA ALA A 3 -9.12 -11.68 14.35
C ALA A 3 -8.76 -11.80 15.84
N TYR A 4 -8.37 -10.70 16.48
CA TYR A 4 -8.16 -10.62 17.93
C TYR A 4 -9.41 -11.05 18.71
N THR A 5 -10.58 -10.50 18.37
CA THR A 5 -11.84 -10.80 19.09
C THR A 5 -12.24 -12.26 18.94
N TYR A 6 -12.08 -12.83 17.73
CA TYR A 6 -12.35 -14.25 17.49
C TYR A 6 -11.35 -15.15 18.22
N GLY A 7 -10.06 -14.79 18.19
CA GLY A 7 -9.02 -15.50 18.92
C GLY A 7 -9.29 -15.51 20.43
N TYR A 8 -9.70 -14.38 21.00
CA TYR A 8 -10.03 -14.27 22.40
C TYR A 8 -11.21 -15.16 22.79
N ALA A 9 -12.27 -15.15 21.98
CA ALA A 9 -13.49 -15.92 22.27
C ALA A 9 -13.32 -17.44 22.10
N THR A 10 -12.40 -17.88 21.22
CA THR A 10 -12.26 -19.30 20.86
C THR A 10 -11.01 -19.96 21.44
N LEU A 11 -9.88 -19.26 21.47
CA LEU A 11 -8.56 -19.82 21.83
C LEU A 11 -8.05 -19.30 23.18
N GLY A 12 -8.67 -18.26 23.72
CA GLY A 12 -8.31 -17.65 24.99
C GLY A 12 -7.31 -16.52 24.89
N GLU A 13 -6.97 -15.96 26.05
CA GLU A 13 -6.27 -14.67 26.19
C GLU A 13 -4.85 -14.65 25.60
N LEU A 14 -4.08 -15.73 25.81
CA LEU A 14 -2.70 -15.81 25.31
C LEU A 14 -2.64 -15.75 23.79
N PHE A 15 -3.47 -16.54 23.12
CA PHE A 15 -3.52 -16.55 21.66
C PHE A 15 -4.04 -15.21 21.11
N ALA A 16 -5.03 -14.62 21.74
CA ALA A 16 -5.53 -13.31 21.39
C ALA A 16 -4.43 -12.23 21.51
N TRP A 17 -3.61 -12.29 22.55
CA TRP A 17 -2.48 -11.38 22.74
C TRP A 17 -1.44 -11.50 21.62
N ILE A 18 -1.08 -12.73 21.21
CA ILE A 18 -0.17 -12.98 20.09
C ILE A 18 -0.75 -12.41 18.80
N ILE A 19 -2.02 -12.74 18.50
CA ILE A 19 -2.72 -12.21 17.30
C ILE A 19 -2.76 -10.68 17.32
N GLY A 20 -2.97 -10.06 18.49
CA GLY A 20 -2.96 -8.61 18.63
C GLY A 20 -1.62 -7.98 18.27
N TRP A 21 -0.51 -8.59 18.68
CA TRP A 21 0.83 -8.14 18.30
C TRP A 21 1.12 -8.34 16.82
N ASP A 22 0.71 -9.46 16.23
CA ASP A 22 0.84 -9.71 14.79
C ASP A 22 0.11 -8.65 13.98
N LEU A 23 -1.12 -8.32 14.34
CA LEU A 23 -1.90 -7.28 13.66
C LEU A 23 -1.25 -5.89 13.79
N ILE A 24 -0.70 -5.55 14.96
CA ILE A 24 0.03 -4.28 15.14
C ILE A 24 1.25 -4.22 14.22
N LEU A 25 2.03 -5.29 14.16
CA LEU A 25 3.22 -5.36 13.31
C LEU A 25 2.84 -5.31 11.82
N GLU A 26 1.82 -6.05 11.40
CA GLU A 26 1.31 -6.05 10.04
C GLU A 26 0.95 -4.64 9.58
N TYR A 27 0.09 -3.94 10.33
CA TYR A 27 -0.35 -2.60 9.98
C TYR A 27 0.77 -1.56 10.07
N LEU A 28 1.69 -1.70 11.03
CA LEU A 28 2.84 -0.82 11.16
C LEU A 28 3.75 -0.90 9.94
N PHE A 29 4.13 -2.13 9.54
CA PHE A 29 4.99 -2.34 8.38
C PHE A 29 4.29 -1.97 7.07
N ALA A 30 3.01 -2.29 6.92
CA ALA A 30 2.22 -1.90 5.77
C ALA A 30 2.15 -0.36 5.63
N ALA A 31 1.81 0.35 6.71
CA ALA A 31 1.76 1.81 6.71
C ALA A 31 3.11 2.45 6.38
N ALA A 32 4.19 1.94 6.98
CA ALA A 32 5.54 2.44 6.73
C ALA A 32 5.96 2.23 5.26
N THR A 33 5.72 1.04 4.71
CA THR A 33 6.05 0.70 3.32
C THR A 33 5.28 1.57 2.34
N VAL A 34 3.97 1.73 2.55
CA VAL A 34 3.12 2.59 1.72
C VAL A 34 3.55 4.05 1.80
N ALA A 35 3.89 4.55 2.99
CA ALA A 35 4.36 5.93 3.15
C ALA A 35 5.68 6.19 2.41
N VAL A 36 6.61 5.25 2.46
CA VAL A 36 7.87 5.33 1.69
C VAL A 36 7.61 5.28 0.20
N GLY A 37 6.75 4.36 -0.28
CA GLY A 37 6.34 4.30 -1.68
C GLY A 37 5.69 5.61 -2.14
N TRP A 38 4.76 6.16 -1.36
CA TRP A 38 4.12 7.43 -1.64
C TRP A 38 5.13 8.59 -1.74
N SER A 39 6.15 8.62 -0.87
CA SER A 39 7.17 9.66 -0.91
C SER A 39 7.94 9.70 -2.23
N GLY A 40 8.17 8.53 -2.84
CA GLY A 40 8.80 8.43 -4.16
C GLY A 40 7.94 9.07 -5.26
N TYR A 41 6.64 8.76 -5.28
CA TYR A 41 5.69 9.38 -6.22
C TYR A 41 5.57 10.89 -6.00
N PHE A 42 5.54 11.33 -4.75
CA PHE A 42 5.49 12.75 -4.41
C PHE A 42 6.72 13.51 -4.90
N SER A 43 7.92 12.95 -4.69
CA SER A 43 9.17 13.52 -5.19
C SER A 43 9.20 13.60 -6.72
N GLY A 44 8.79 12.53 -7.41
CA GLY A 44 8.68 12.51 -8.87
C GLY A 44 7.66 13.50 -9.42
N LEU A 45 6.55 13.73 -8.70
CA LEU A 45 5.57 14.75 -9.07
C LEU A 45 6.19 16.16 -9.01
N ILE A 46 6.94 16.47 -7.94
CA ILE A 46 7.62 17.76 -7.80
C ILE A 46 8.63 17.98 -8.94
N GLU A 47 9.42 16.96 -9.28
CA GLU A 47 10.35 17.04 -10.41
C GLU A 47 9.63 17.25 -11.75
N SER A 48 8.51 16.54 -11.94
CA SER A 48 7.68 16.68 -13.16
C SER A 48 7.10 18.09 -13.31
N ILE A 49 6.61 18.67 -12.20
CA ILE A 49 6.13 20.05 -12.16
C ILE A 49 7.28 21.02 -12.46
N GLY A 50 8.44 20.79 -11.85
CA GLY A 50 9.65 21.60 -12.12
C GLY A 50 10.01 21.62 -13.60
N THR A 51 10.03 20.45 -14.23
CA THR A 51 10.30 20.29 -15.66
C THR A 51 9.27 21.04 -16.50
N ALA A 52 7.98 20.93 -16.18
CA ALA A 52 6.90 21.61 -16.88
C ALA A 52 6.99 23.15 -16.77
N LEU A 53 7.49 23.65 -15.65
CA LEU A 53 7.66 25.08 -15.39
C LEU A 53 9.03 25.64 -15.85
N GLY A 54 9.94 24.78 -16.35
CA GLY A 54 11.30 25.15 -16.71
C GLY A 54 12.20 25.55 -15.53
N VAL A 55 11.85 25.10 -14.30
CA VAL A 55 12.59 25.39 -13.06
C VAL A 55 13.09 24.06 -12.47
N PRO A 56 14.37 23.94 -12.08
CA PRO A 56 14.90 22.73 -11.45
C PRO A 56 14.35 22.59 -10.02
N LEU A 57 13.15 22.01 -9.90
CA LEU A 57 12.54 21.66 -8.62
C LEU A 57 12.90 20.22 -8.30
N SER A 58 13.76 20.01 -7.28
CA SER A 58 14.05 18.68 -6.75
C SER A 58 14.17 18.76 -5.24
N LEU A 59 13.68 17.72 -4.57
CA LEU A 59 13.86 17.58 -3.13
C LEU A 59 15.24 16.95 -2.84
N PRO A 60 15.97 17.41 -1.82
CA PRO A 60 17.27 16.85 -1.48
C PRO A 60 17.15 15.34 -1.15
N ALA A 61 17.98 14.50 -1.76
CA ALA A 61 17.97 13.06 -1.53
C ALA A 61 18.19 12.69 -0.05
N ALA A 62 18.90 13.51 0.70
CA ALA A 62 19.10 13.36 2.15
C ALA A 62 17.79 13.41 2.96
N LEU A 63 16.72 14.00 2.42
CA LEU A 63 15.43 14.19 3.07
C LEU A 63 14.29 13.40 2.42
N THR A 64 14.58 12.64 1.35
CA THR A 64 13.55 11.90 0.59
C THR A 64 13.83 10.41 0.47
N SER A 65 14.98 9.97 0.98
CA SER A 65 15.39 8.57 0.93
C SER A 65 15.43 7.94 2.32
N ALA A 66 15.32 6.62 2.37
CA ALA A 66 15.52 5.88 3.60
C ALA A 66 17.00 5.93 4.04
N PRO A 67 17.31 6.03 5.35
CA PRO A 67 18.69 6.04 5.84
C PRO A 67 19.48 4.77 5.51
N LEU A 68 18.80 3.65 5.37
CA LEU A 68 19.36 2.34 5.06
C LEU A 68 18.72 1.79 3.79
N ASN A 69 19.52 1.17 2.96
CA ASN A 69 19.06 0.41 1.80
C ASN A 69 19.62 -1.01 1.85
N VAL A 70 18.93 -1.96 1.22
CA VAL A 70 19.40 -3.34 1.09
C VAL A 70 20.03 -3.50 -0.29
N VAL A 71 21.34 -3.70 -0.31
CA VAL A 71 22.12 -3.99 -1.53
C VAL A 71 22.72 -5.37 -1.36
N GLU A 72 22.41 -6.29 -2.27
CA GLU A 72 22.89 -7.70 -2.22
C GLU A 72 22.68 -8.39 -0.86
N GLY A 73 21.52 -8.12 -0.20
CA GLY A 73 21.18 -8.70 1.11
C GLY A 73 21.92 -8.07 2.30
N ARG A 74 22.66 -6.97 2.10
CA ARG A 74 23.34 -6.22 3.16
C ARG A 74 22.70 -4.84 3.34
N LEU A 75 22.56 -4.42 4.60
CA LEU A 75 22.14 -3.06 4.93
C LEU A 75 23.29 -2.08 4.69
N VAL A 76 23.10 -1.16 3.77
CA VAL A 76 24.08 -0.14 3.41
C VAL A 76 23.50 1.25 3.75
N PRO A 77 24.25 2.12 4.47
CA PRO A 77 23.83 3.49 4.70
C PRO A 77 23.74 4.26 3.38
N THR A 78 22.65 4.99 3.17
CA THR A 78 22.41 5.80 1.97
C THR A 78 22.97 7.22 2.09
N GLY A 79 23.37 7.64 3.30
CA GLY A 79 23.69 9.03 3.60
C GLY A 79 22.47 9.93 3.81
N ALA A 80 21.27 9.37 3.65
CA ALA A 80 20.04 10.10 3.97
C ALA A 80 19.80 10.12 5.48
N LEU A 81 19.19 11.21 5.96
CA LEU A 81 18.87 11.38 7.38
C LEU A 81 17.48 10.86 7.72
N ILE A 82 16.50 11.22 6.88
CA ILE A 82 15.09 10.93 7.12
C ILE A 82 14.31 11.06 5.81
N ASN A 83 13.25 10.27 5.65
CA ASN A 83 12.29 10.46 4.56
C ASN A 83 11.16 11.40 5.02
N LEU A 84 11.36 12.70 4.82
CA LEU A 84 10.45 13.74 5.30
C LEU A 84 9.06 13.69 4.69
N PRO A 85 8.88 13.47 3.35
CA PRO A 85 7.56 13.28 2.78
C PRO A 85 6.81 12.07 3.37
N ALA A 86 7.51 10.95 3.62
CA ALA A 86 6.90 9.78 4.24
C ALA A 86 6.41 10.09 5.67
N VAL A 87 7.22 10.78 6.46
CA VAL A 87 6.82 11.22 7.82
C VAL A 87 5.64 12.19 7.75
N ALA A 88 5.66 13.15 6.82
CA ALA A 88 4.60 14.15 6.68
C ALA A 88 3.25 13.50 6.35
N ILE A 89 3.21 12.53 5.42
CA ILE A 89 1.95 11.86 5.08
C ILE A 89 1.43 11.01 6.24
N VAL A 90 2.29 10.32 6.98
CA VAL A 90 1.89 9.57 8.18
C VAL A 90 1.27 10.50 9.23
N ILE A 91 1.90 11.64 9.51
CA ILE A 91 1.36 12.64 10.45
C ILE A 91 0.02 13.19 9.96
N ALA A 92 -0.10 13.50 8.67
CA ALA A 92 -1.32 14.02 8.08
C ALA A 92 -2.49 13.01 8.23
N VAL A 93 -2.25 11.74 7.87
CA VAL A 93 -3.26 10.68 7.99
C VAL A 93 -3.59 10.40 9.46
N ALA A 94 -2.59 10.33 10.36
CA ALA A 94 -2.81 10.15 11.79
C ALA A 94 -3.64 11.29 12.39
N THR A 95 -3.38 12.53 11.98
CA THR A 95 -4.16 13.70 12.40
C THR A 95 -5.61 13.62 11.91
N LEU A 96 -5.81 13.15 10.67
CA LEU A 96 -7.15 12.93 10.12
C LEU A 96 -7.91 11.86 10.90
N CYS A 97 -7.26 10.73 11.21
CA CYS A 97 -7.84 9.66 12.02
C CYS A 97 -8.17 10.14 13.44
N TYR A 98 -7.30 10.97 14.03
CA TYR A 98 -7.54 11.56 15.36
C TYR A 98 -8.76 12.47 15.41
N ARG A 99 -9.07 13.18 14.31
CA ARG A 99 -10.25 14.06 14.21
C ARG A 99 -11.57 13.32 14.16
N GLY A 100 -11.56 12.03 13.90
CA GLY A 100 -12.72 11.16 14.00
C GLY A 100 -12.96 10.31 12.76
N ILE A 101 -13.68 9.21 12.97
CA ILE A 101 -13.95 8.17 11.96
C ILE A 101 -14.74 8.70 10.77
N GLN A 102 -15.73 9.58 11.00
CA GLN A 102 -16.57 10.08 9.91
C GLN A 102 -15.78 10.91 8.91
N GLN A 103 -14.86 11.77 9.38
CA GLN A 103 -13.97 12.57 8.54
C GLN A 103 -12.98 11.67 7.79
N SER A 104 -12.41 10.69 8.47
CA SER A 104 -11.51 9.71 7.88
C SER A 104 -12.20 8.88 6.81
N ALA A 105 -13.41 8.37 7.06
CA ALA A 105 -14.19 7.60 6.09
C ALA A 105 -14.57 8.44 4.86
N THR A 106 -14.97 9.70 5.05
CA THR A 106 -15.29 10.61 3.95
C THR A 106 -14.06 10.92 3.10
N ALA A 107 -12.92 11.22 3.72
CA ALA A 107 -11.66 11.46 3.01
C ALA A 107 -11.24 10.21 2.22
N ASN A 108 -11.33 9.03 2.83
CA ASN A 108 -11.05 7.77 2.16
C ASN A 108 -11.97 7.54 0.95
N ALA A 109 -13.27 7.78 1.08
CA ALA A 109 -14.23 7.62 -0.02
C ALA A 109 -13.89 8.54 -1.21
N ILE A 110 -13.49 9.78 -0.96
CA ILE A 110 -13.07 10.73 -2.00
C ILE A 110 -11.80 10.21 -2.71
N VAL A 111 -10.78 9.79 -1.95
CA VAL A 111 -9.53 9.27 -2.50
C VAL A 111 -9.78 8.01 -3.34
N VAL A 112 -10.64 7.10 -2.85
CA VAL A 112 -11.02 5.89 -3.60
C VAL A 112 -11.76 6.24 -4.88
N ALA A 113 -12.70 7.19 -4.85
CA ALA A 113 -13.41 7.63 -6.06
C ALA A 113 -12.45 8.23 -7.10
N ILE A 114 -11.50 9.06 -6.68
CA ILE A 114 -10.46 9.61 -7.56
C ILE A 114 -9.61 8.46 -8.14
N LYS A 115 -9.14 7.54 -7.30
CA LYS A 115 -8.32 6.39 -7.74
C LYS A 115 -9.04 5.54 -8.79
N VAL A 116 -10.30 5.18 -8.54
CA VAL A 116 -11.09 4.39 -9.48
C VAL A 116 -11.30 5.19 -10.78
N GLY A 117 -11.60 6.47 -10.70
CA GLY A 117 -11.75 7.34 -11.86
C GLY A 117 -10.47 7.38 -12.72
N VAL A 118 -9.31 7.56 -12.10
CA VAL A 118 -8.02 7.56 -12.80
C VAL A 118 -7.76 6.20 -13.48
N ILE A 119 -8.04 5.08 -12.79
CA ILE A 119 -7.87 3.73 -13.36
C ILE A 119 -8.77 3.55 -14.58
N LEU A 120 -10.05 3.94 -14.50
CA LEU A 120 -10.99 3.82 -15.63
C LEU A 120 -10.56 4.68 -16.81
N ILE A 121 -10.12 5.91 -16.58
CA ILE A 121 -9.59 6.80 -17.61
C ILE A 121 -8.36 6.16 -18.26
N PHE A 122 -7.41 5.69 -17.45
CA PHE A 122 -6.21 5.02 -17.95
C PHE A 122 -6.58 3.81 -18.81
N MET A 123 -7.46 2.94 -18.34
CA MET A 123 -7.93 1.79 -19.12
C MET A 123 -8.58 2.19 -20.43
N ALA A 124 -9.46 3.21 -20.42
CA ALA A 124 -10.12 3.69 -21.63
C ALA A 124 -9.13 4.19 -22.68
N PHE A 125 -8.11 4.94 -22.27
CA PHE A 125 -7.10 5.46 -23.18
C PHE A 125 -6.09 4.40 -23.65
N THR A 126 -5.76 3.42 -22.82
CA THR A 126 -4.75 2.40 -23.15
C THR A 126 -5.32 1.20 -23.87
N LEU A 127 -6.63 0.99 -23.85
CA LEU A 127 -7.29 -0.17 -24.49
C LEU A 127 -6.95 -0.29 -25.99
N GLN A 128 -6.83 0.84 -26.70
CA GLN A 128 -6.47 0.87 -28.11
C GLN A 128 -5.02 0.42 -28.41
N TYR A 129 -4.15 0.39 -27.39
CA TYR A 129 -2.75 -0.02 -27.53
C TYR A 129 -2.52 -1.48 -27.12
N VAL A 130 -3.59 -2.20 -26.75
CA VAL A 130 -3.49 -3.62 -26.38
C VAL A 130 -3.19 -4.44 -27.63
N ASN A 131 -2.04 -5.10 -27.64
CA ASN A 131 -1.66 -6.04 -28.69
C ASN A 131 -1.83 -7.48 -28.18
N PRO A 132 -2.77 -8.27 -28.75
CA PRO A 132 -3.01 -9.66 -28.34
C PRO A 132 -1.80 -10.58 -28.53
N GLU A 133 -0.88 -10.25 -29.44
CA GLU A 133 0.35 -11.02 -29.64
C GLU A 133 1.26 -11.07 -28.41
N ASN A 134 1.17 -10.04 -27.55
CA ASN A 134 1.93 -9.99 -26.29
C ASN A 134 1.46 -11.02 -25.27
N TRP A 135 0.35 -11.71 -25.52
CA TRP A 135 -0.18 -12.75 -24.62
C TRP A 135 0.31 -14.17 -24.99
N VAL A 136 1.14 -14.29 -26.03
CA VAL A 136 1.65 -15.58 -26.49
C VAL A 136 3.18 -15.60 -26.46
N PRO A 137 3.81 -16.50 -25.69
CA PRO A 137 3.20 -17.43 -24.74
C PRO A 137 2.70 -16.75 -23.47
N PHE A 138 1.58 -17.20 -22.90
CA PHE A 138 1.00 -16.62 -21.67
C PHE A 138 1.94 -16.76 -20.45
N ILE A 139 2.67 -17.87 -20.38
CA ILE A 139 3.77 -18.06 -19.43
C ILE A 139 5.05 -18.19 -20.28
N PRO A 140 5.89 -17.14 -20.30
CA PRO A 140 7.18 -17.18 -21.01
C PRO A 140 8.11 -18.24 -20.42
N GLU A 141 9.11 -18.65 -21.21
CA GLU A 141 10.12 -19.58 -20.76
C GLU A 141 10.93 -19.05 -19.56
N PRO A 142 11.35 -19.91 -18.60
CA PRO A 142 12.10 -19.46 -17.45
C PRO A 142 13.49 -18.92 -17.85
N GLU A 143 13.81 -17.70 -17.40
CA GLU A 143 15.12 -17.05 -17.64
C GLU A 143 16.05 -17.12 -16.42
N GLY A 144 15.70 -17.92 -15.42
CA GLY A 144 16.47 -18.08 -14.18
C GLY A 144 15.58 -18.22 -12.94
N PRO A 145 16.15 -18.43 -11.76
CA PRO A 145 15.38 -18.64 -10.54
C PRO A 145 14.42 -17.47 -10.24
N GLY A 146 13.12 -17.76 -10.24
CA GLY A 146 12.05 -16.78 -9.99
C GLY A 146 11.89 -15.69 -11.06
N ARG A 147 12.44 -15.89 -12.27
CA ARG A 147 12.27 -14.99 -13.42
C ARG A 147 11.57 -15.74 -14.53
N PHE A 148 10.37 -15.31 -14.87
CA PHE A 148 9.49 -15.95 -15.84
C PHE A 148 9.17 -17.42 -15.51
N GLY A 149 8.51 -18.13 -16.38
CA GLY A 149 8.06 -19.48 -16.12
C GLY A 149 7.12 -19.59 -14.92
N PHE A 150 6.91 -20.78 -14.44
CA PHE A 150 6.05 -21.04 -13.29
C PHE A 150 6.61 -20.44 -11.99
N ASP A 151 7.94 -20.49 -11.79
CA ASP A 151 8.62 -19.89 -10.65
C ASP A 151 8.43 -18.38 -10.60
N GLY A 152 8.43 -17.72 -11.77
CA GLY A 152 8.11 -16.31 -11.90
C GLY A 152 6.67 -15.98 -11.49
N VAL A 153 5.71 -16.84 -11.85
CA VAL A 153 4.32 -16.70 -11.44
C VAL A 153 4.17 -16.81 -9.92
N VAL A 154 4.80 -17.82 -9.30
CA VAL A 154 4.77 -18.01 -7.83
C VAL A 154 5.40 -16.81 -7.11
N ARG A 155 6.54 -16.32 -7.59
CA ARG A 155 7.18 -15.13 -7.04
C ARG A 155 6.27 -13.90 -7.21
N GLY A 156 5.68 -13.72 -8.38
CA GLY A 156 4.73 -12.64 -8.66
C GLY A 156 3.52 -12.68 -7.73
N ALA A 157 2.97 -13.87 -7.49
CA ALA A 157 1.88 -14.08 -6.55
C ALA A 157 2.26 -13.64 -5.12
N GLY A 158 3.49 -13.96 -4.67
CA GLY A 158 3.99 -13.52 -3.36
C GLY A 158 4.13 -12.00 -3.26
N VAL A 159 4.59 -11.34 -4.32
CA VAL A 159 4.69 -9.87 -4.35
C VAL A 159 3.30 -9.21 -4.37
N VAL A 160 2.39 -9.74 -5.20
CA VAL A 160 1.02 -9.20 -5.32
C VAL A 160 0.22 -9.44 -4.05
N PHE A 161 0.52 -10.50 -3.28
CA PHE A 161 -0.14 -10.76 -2.00
C PHE A 161 -0.06 -9.56 -1.05
N PHE A 162 1.03 -8.78 -1.09
CA PHE A 162 1.15 -7.55 -0.32
C PHE A 162 0.03 -6.54 -0.60
N ALA A 163 -0.50 -6.52 -1.83
CA ALA A 163 -1.61 -5.63 -2.20
C ALA A 163 -2.94 -6.00 -1.51
N TYR A 164 -3.05 -7.21 -0.97
CA TYR A 164 -4.22 -7.67 -0.22
C TYR A 164 -4.13 -7.39 1.28
N ILE A 165 -2.98 -6.93 1.79
CA ILE A 165 -2.84 -6.55 3.19
C ILE A 165 -3.88 -5.47 3.51
N GLY A 166 -4.62 -5.69 4.59
CA GLY A 166 -5.66 -4.80 5.07
C GLY A 166 -7.08 -5.18 4.64
N PHE A 167 -7.31 -6.27 3.89
CA PHE A 167 -8.67 -6.75 3.62
C PHE A 167 -9.41 -7.10 4.91
N ASP A 168 -8.70 -7.54 5.94
CA ASP A 168 -9.19 -7.85 7.27
C ASP A 168 -9.59 -6.58 8.07
N ALA A 169 -9.05 -5.41 7.71
CA ALA A 169 -9.43 -4.14 8.31
C ALA A 169 -10.92 -3.83 8.12
N VAL A 170 -11.56 -4.36 7.06
CA VAL A 170 -13.01 -4.26 6.87
C VAL A 170 -13.74 -4.94 8.03
N ALA A 171 -13.26 -6.11 8.47
CA ALA A 171 -13.84 -6.82 9.61
C ALA A 171 -13.67 -6.04 10.93
N THR A 172 -12.56 -5.31 11.10
CA THR A 172 -12.33 -4.46 12.28
C THR A 172 -13.29 -3.27 12.32
N ALA A 173 -13.62 -2.71 11.13
CA ALA A 173 -14.55 -1.60 11.00
C ALA A 173 -16.02 -1.96 11.32
N ALA A 174 -16.34 -3.24 11.48
CA ALA A 174 -17.70 -3.68 11.80
C ALA A 174 -18.25 -3.07 13.09
N GLN A 175 -17.38 -2.80 14.08
CA GLN A 175 -17.79 -2.19 15.35
C GLN A 175 -18.13 -0.69 15.21
N GLU A 176 -17.72 -0.07 14.13
CA GLU A 176 -17.90 1.35 13.85
C GLU A 176 -19.01 1.60 12.81
N ALA A 177 -19.48 0.52 12.18
CA ALA A 177 -20.57 0.60 11.21
C ALA A 177 -21.93 0.86 11.90
N LYS A 178 -22.73 1.74 11.29
CA LYS A 178 -24.07 2.07 11.82
C LYS A 178 -25.03 0.88 11.81
N ASN A 179 -24.99 0.07 10.76
CA ASN A 179 -25.81 -1.13 10.58
C ASN A 179 -24.93 -2.30 10.12
N PRO A 180 -24.09 -2.87 11.01
CA PRO A 180 -23.10 -3.86 10.62
C PRO A 180 -23.68 -5.11 9.97
N GLN A 181 -24.85 -5.56 10.40
CA GLN A 181 -25.51 -6.75 9.83
C GLN A 181 -25.92 -6.60 8.37
N ARG A 182 -26.19 -5.37 7.92
CA ARG A 182 -26.53 -5.06 6.54
C ARG A 182 -25.32 -4.59 5.74
N ASP A 183 -24.55 -3.68 6.32
CA ASP A 183 -23.52 -2.93 5.59
C ASP A 183 -22.24 -3.75 5.41
N MET A 184 -21.92 -4.65 6.36
CA MET A 184 -20.74 -5.51 6.24
C MET A 184 -20.82 -6.54 5.10
N PRO A 185 -21.92 -7.31 4.94
CA PRO A 185 -22.04 -8.24 3.82
C PRO A 185 -22.05 -7.57 2.44
N ILE A 186 -22.40 -6.29 2.37
CA ILE A 186 -22.38 -5.52 1.11
C ILE A 186 -20.97 -4.94 0.85
N GLY A 187 -20.23 -4.62 1.92
CA GLY A 187 -18.91 -4.00 1.82
C GLY A 187 -17.77 -4.99 1.61
N ILE A 188 -17.95 -6.25 2.04
CA ILE A 188 -16.98 -7.35 1.80
C ILE A 188 -17.23 -7.99 0.43
#